data_313f2ea64268baa845408c7cffe842fb
#
_entry.id   313f2ea64268baa845408c7cffe842fb
#
_cell.length_a   1.000
_cell.length_b   1.000
_cell.length_c   1.000
_cell.angle_alpha   90.00
_cell.angle_beta   90.00
_cell.angle_gamma   90.00
#
_symmetry.space_group_name_H-M   'P 1'
#
loop_
_entity.id
_entity.type
_entity.pdbx_description
1 polymer ?
#
loop_
_entity_poly.entity_id
_entity_poly.type
_entity_poly.pdbx_seq_one_letter_code
_entity_poly.pdbx_strand_id
1 'polypeptide(L)'
;MSGSYTVIDVETTGFSAATDRIIEIALVHVTAAGIIDREWSTLVNPGCDVGPTHVHGIRNADVAQAPTFAQIAPWILEQIRGTVLVAHFSPFDLGFLAAEFKRVGVELDDSALPQVDTRLEVPQIVDVTSHKLVDCCRALGVELTNAHTALGDTRATAQLLVHCLRAAQADPERARQWQERLEAAENYPWPAPPPVVPVEPRTLARPQGSGEEQDLDAWKDGLVEAMRTLIEQIHATDVEQQYLAALVESLADRTITTDETAVIET
;
A
#
# COMPACT_ATOMS: atom_id res chain seq x y z
N MET A 1 20.28 0.50 -18.64
CA MET A 1 20.05 0.10 -17.25
C MET A 1 18.63 -0.42 -17.17
N SER A 2 18.47 -1.65 -16.70
CA SER A 2 17.20 -2.40 -16.79
C SER A 2 16.44 -2.42 -15.47
N GLY A 3 16.62 -1.45 -14.60
CA GLY A 3 15.87 -1.34 -13.36
C GLY A 3 14.41 -0.94 -13.61
N SER A 4 13.51 -1.35 -12.76
CA SER A 4 12.10 -1.01 -12.81
C SER A 4 11.49 -0.88 -11.41
N TYR A 5 10.28 -0.34 -11.38
CA TYR A 5 9.47 -0.18 -10.18
C TYR A 5 8.22 -1.02 -10.32
N THR A 6 7.78 -1.62 -9.21
CA THR A 6 6.46 -2.24 -9.12
C THR A 6 5.64 -1.49 -8.10
N VAL A 7 4.63 -0.77 -8.56
CA VAL A 7 3.67 -0.09 -7.70
C VAL A 7 2.66 -1.12 -7.22
N ILE A 8 2.36 -1.10 -5.93
CA ILE A 8 1.49 -2.07 -5.26
C ILE A 8 0.45 -1.30 -4.45
N ASP A 9 -0.76 -1.80 -4.45
CA ASP A 9 -1.83 -1.41 -3.55
C ASP A 9 -2.66 -2.63 -3.18
N VAL A 10 -3.14 -2.71 -1.94
CA VAL A 10 -3.91 -3.83 -1.43
C VAL A 10 -5.16 -3.37 -0.69
N GLU A 11 -6.26 -4.10 -0.90
CA GLU A 11 -7.41 -4.05 0.00
C GLU A 11 -7.34 -5.23 0.96
N THR A 12 -7.79 -5.02 2.19
CA THR A 12 -7.57 -5.95 3.29
C THR A 12 -8.82 -6.16 4.14
N THR A 13 -8.87 -7.26 4.90
CA THR A 13 -9.99 -7.53 5.84
C THR A 13 -9.96 -6.64 7.08
N GLY A 14 -8.88 -5.90 7.30
CA GLY A 14 -8.66 -5.02 8.44
C GLY A 14 -7.28 -4.38 8.39
N PHE A 15 -6.79 -3.87 9.52
CA PHE A 15 -5.58 -3.02 9.55
C PHE A 15 -4.32 -3.72 10.04
N SER A 16 -4.45 -4.90 10.62
CA SER A 16 -3.32 -5.61 11.23
C SER A 16 -2.80 -6.71 10.30
N ALA A 17 -1.65 -6.51 9.69
CA ALA A 17 -1.01 -7.52 8.86
C ALA A 17 -0.74 -8.85 9.61
N ALA A 18 -0.71 -8.84 10.95
CA ALA A 18 -0.56 -10.05 11.76
C ALA A 18 -1.80 -10.95 11.74
N THR A 19 -3.00 -10.38 11.73
CA THR A 19 -4.28 -11.08 11.83
C THR A 19 -5.13 -11.00 10.58
N ASP A 20 -5.05 -9.90 9.86
CA ASP A 20 -5.88 -9.63 8.69
C ASP A 20 -5.25 -10.15 7.40
N ARG A 21 -6.01 -10.13 6.33
CA ARG A 21 -5.68 -10.79 5.07
C ARG A 21 -5.88 -9.84 3.90
N ILE A 22 -5.13 -10.04 2.83
CA ILE A 22 -5.35 -9.38 1.54
C ILE A 22 -6.60 -9.97 0.86
N ILE A 23 -7.48 -9.10 0.35
CA ILE A 23 -8.70 -9.46 -0.41
C ILE A 23 -8.70 -8.93 -1.84
N GLU A 24 -7.89 -7.94 -2.15
CA GLU A 24 -7.58 -7.49 -3.50
C GLU A 24 -6.12 -7.05 -3.54
N ILE A 25 -5.45 -7.28 -4.65
CA ILE A 25 -4.09 -6.79 -4.89
C ILE A 25 -3.97 -6.29 -6.32
N ALA A 26 -3.28 -5.18 -6.51
CA ALA A 26 -2.95 -4.64 -7.80
C ALA A 26 -1.45 -4.36 -7.92
N LEU A 27 -0.92 -4.57 -9.11
CA LEU A 27 0.45 -4.29 -9.49
C LEU A 27 0.47 -3.45 -10.77
N VAL A 28 1.27 -2.39 -10.77
CA VAL A 28 1.57 -1.59 -11.97
C VAL A 28 3.09 -1.48 -12.12
N HIS A 29 3.61 -1.92 -13.26
CA HIS A 29 5.03 -1.81 -13.56
C HIS A 29 5.37 -0.47 -14.21
N VAL A 30 6.44 0.15 -13.72
CA VAL A 30 6.97 1.40 -14.23
C VAL A 30 8.46 1.20 -14.50
N THR A 31 8.91 1.47 -15.73
CA THR A 31 10.32 1.40 -16.08
C THR A 31 11.15 2.50 -15.42
N ALA A 32 12.45 2.37 -15.34
CA ALA A 32 13.36 3.43 -14.88
C ALA A 32 13.21 4.75 -15.68
N ALA A 33 12.68 4.70 -16.89
CA ALA A 33 12.38 5.87 -17.70
C ALA A 33 11.02 6.52 -17.38
N GLY A 34 10.26 5.97 -16.43
CA GLY A 34 8.94 6.47 -16.04
C GLY A 34 7.83 6.09 -17.04
N ILE A 35 7.99 4.97 -17.76
CA ILE A 35 6.95 4.44 -18.65
C ILE A 35 6.17 3.36 -17.90
N ILE A 36 4.86 3.55 -17.79
CA ILE A 36 3.95 2.52 -17.30
C ILE A 36 3.75 1.52 -18.43
N ASP A 37 4.16 0.25 -18.25
CA ASP A 37 4.19 -0.75 -19.32
C ASP A 37 3.23 -1.93 -19.08
N ARG A 38 2.93 -2.25 -17.85
CA ARG A 38 2.03 -3.36 -17.49
C ARG A 38 1.24 -3.06 -16.24
N GLU A 39 0.03 -3.58 -16.19
CA GLU A 39 -0.82 -3.55 -15.00
C GLU A 39 -1.55 -4.88 -14.83
N TRP A 40 -1.85 -5.20 -13.60
CA TRP A 40 -2.59 -6.39 -13.25
C TRP A 40 -3.25 -6.22 -11.88
N SER A 41 -4.42 -6.81 -11.69
CA SER A 41 -5.10 -6.89 -10.39
C SER A 41 -5.94 -8.14 -10.28
N THR A 42 -6.17 -8.59 -9.05
CA THR A 42 -7.12 -9.67 -8.77
C THR A 42 -7.72 -9.55 -7.39
N LEU A 43 -8.96 -10.02 -7.24
CA LEU A 43 -9.51 -10.38 -5.95
C LEU A 43 -8.76 -11.59 -5.39
N VAL A 44 -8.67 -11.67 -4.07
CA VAL A 44 -8.01 -12.76 -3.33
C VAL A 44 -8.98 -13.33 -2.32
N ASN A 45 -9.11 -14.66 -2.29
CA ASN A 45 -9.89 -15.34 -1.26
C ASN A 45 -9.10 -15.40 0.04
N PRO A 46 -9.49 -14.67 1.10
CA PRO A 46 -8.76 -14.64 2.36
C PRO A 46 -8.94 -15.92 3.21
N GLY A 47 -9.93 -16.75 2.88
CA GLY A 47 -10.33 -17.89 3.70
C GLY A 47 -11.05 -17.53 5.00
N CYS A 48 -11.45 -16.27 5.15
CA CYS A 48 -12.20 -15.74 6.30
C CYS A 48 -13.18 -14.65 5.82
N ASP A 49 -13.89 -14.01 6.75
CA ASP A 49 -14.75 -12.86 6.44
C ASP A 49 -13.95 -11.70 5.87
N VAL A 50 -14.48 -11.01 4.86
CA VAL A 50 -13.80 -9.91 4.18
C VAL A 50 -13.73 -8.63 5.01
N GLY A 51 -14.42 -8.57 6.15
CA GLY A 51 -14.38 -7.43 7.04
C GLY A 51 -15.26 -6.25 6.56
N PRO A 52 -14.78 -5.01 6.68
CA PRO A 52 -15.61 -3.81 6.52
C PRO A 52 -15.93 -3.52 5.04
N THR A 53 -16.93 -4.20 4.50
CA THR A 53 -17.39 -4.07 3.10
C THR A 53 -17.71 -2.62 2.71
N HIS A 54 -18.10 -1.78 3.68
CA HIS A 54 -18.38 -0.36 3.44
C HIS A 54 -17.12 0.48 3.14
N VAL A 55 -15.93 -0.06 3.37
CA VAL A 55 -14.65 0.62 3.06
C VAL A 55 -14.20 0.29 1.65
N HIS A 56 -14.05 -1.00 1.35
CA HIS A 56 -13.49 -1.48 0.09
C HIS A 56 -14.56 -1.97 -0.90
N GLY A 57 -15.83 -2.07 -0.50
CA GLY A 57 -16.92 -2.51 -1.38
C GLY A 57 -16.93 -4.00 -1.75
N ILE A 58 -15.97 -4.79 -1.29
CA ILE A 58 -15.83 -6.22 -1.62
C ILE A 58 -16.63 -7.05 -0.62
N ARG A 59 -17.44 -7.99 -1.11
CA ARG A 59 -18.26 -8.90 -0.30
C ARG A 59 -17.69 -10.30 -0.28
N ASN A 60 -18.04 -11.10 0.71
CA ASN A 60 -17.65 -12.52 0.80
C ASN A 60 -17.97 -13.31 -0.49
N ALA A 61 -19.09 -13.00 -1.14
CA ALA A 61 -19.48 -13.65 -2.38
C ALA A 61 -18.54 -13.31 -3.55
N ASP A 62 -17.95 -12.12 -3.56
CA ASP A 62 -17.08 -11.65 -4.63
C ASP A 62 -15.73 -12.36 -4.63
N VAL A 63 -15.23 -12.73 -3.44
CA VAL A 63 -13.94 -13.44 -3.27
C VAL A 63 -14.09 -14.97 -3.20
N ALA A 64 -15.30 -15.51 -3.13
CA ALA A 64 -15.54 -16.93 -2.90
C ALA A 64 -14.88 -17.85 -3.96
N GLN A 65 -14.78 -17.37 -5.20
CA GLN A 65 -14.13 -18.09 -6.31
C GLN A 65 -12.78 -17.50 -6.72
N ALA A 66 -12.29 -16.51 -5.96
CA ALA A 66 -10.98 -15.93 -6.20
C ALA A 66 -9.85 -16.89 -5.76
N PRO A 67 -8.66 -16.80 -6.35
CA PRO A 67 -7.52 -17.56 -5.88
C PRO A 67 -7.16 -17.14 -4.46
N THR A 68 -6.63 -18.07 -3.67
CA THR A 68 -5.99 -17.74 -2.40
C THR A 68 -4.63 -17.08 -2.65
N PHE A 69 -4.10 -16.33 -1.67
CA PHE A 69 -2.76 -15.76 -1.79
C PHE A 69 -1.70 -16.85 -2.04
N ALA A 70 -1.80 -17.99 -1.41
CA ALA A 70 -0.90 -19.12 -1.62
C ALA A 70 -0.81 -19.58 -3.09
N GLN A 71 -1.90 -19.50 -3.84
CA GLN A 71 -1.94 -19.89 -5.25
C GLN A 71 -1.26 -18.85 -6.16
N ILE A 72 -1.33 -17.58 -5.82
CA ILE A 72 -0.78 -16.49 -6.63
C ILE A 72 0.60 -16.01 -6.17
N ALA A 73 1.02 -16.36 -4.96
CA ALA A 73 2.29 -15.93 -4.37
C ALA A 73 3.53 -16.19 -5.26
N PRO A 74 3.70 -17.36 -5.92
CA PRO A 74 4.84 -17.57 -6.80
C PRO A 74 4.86 -16.58 -7.96
N TRP A 75 3.70 -16.30 -8.55
CA TRP A 75 3.57 -15.36 -9.65
C TRP A 75 3.84 -13.91 -9.20
N ILE A 76 3.26 -13.49 -8.07
CA ILE A 76 3.52 -12.16 -7.49
C ILE A 76 5.01 -11.98 -7.23
N LEU A 77 5.66 -12.97 -6.62
CA LEU A 77 7.09 -12.91 -6.33
C LEU A 77 7.94 -12.72 -7.60
N GLU A 78 7.55 -13.35 -8.71
CA GLU A 78 8.21 -13.13 -10.01
C GLU A 78 8.00 -11.70 -10.54
N GLN A 79 6.81 -11.12 -10.33
CA GLN A 79 6.54 -9.75 -10.79
C GLN A 79 7.30 -8.67 -10.00
N ILE A 80 7.52 -8.90 -8.70
CA ILE A 80 8.20 -7.92 -7.84
C ILE A 80 9.72 -8.12 -7.77
N ARG A 81 10.22 -9.28 -8.18
CA ARG A 81 11.65 -9.63 -8.12
C ARG A 81 12.51 -8.67 -8.94
N GLY A 82 13.54 -8.11 -8.29
CA GLY A 82 14.49 -7.19 -8.94
C GLY A 82 13.92 -5.79 -9.20
N THR A 83 12.75 -5.48 -8.65
CA THR A 83 12.14 -4.14 -8.77
C THR A 83 12.15 -3.40 -7.45
N VAL A 84 12.12 -2.07 -7.50
CA VAL A 84 11.83 -1.23 -6.33
C VAL A 84 10.32 -1.27 -6.09
N LEU A 85 9.89 -1.63 -4.88
CA LEU A 85 8.48 -1.67 -4.52
C LEU A 85 7.98 -0.27 -4.18
N VAL A 86 6.82 0.11 -4.69
CA VAL A 86 6.27 1.46 -4.51
C VAL A 86 4.84 1.36 -4.02
N ALA A 87 4.50 2.15 -3.00
CA ALA A 87 3.12 2.29 -2.55
C ALA A 87 2.85 3.73 -2.07
N HIS A 88 1.59 4.04 -1.82
CA HIS A 88 1.19 5.28 -1.17
C HIS A 88 0.86 5.00 0.30
N PHE A 89 1.84 5.11 1.18
CA PHE A 89 1.96 4.59 2.53
C PHE A 89 2.50 3.15 2.55
N SER A 90 3.72 2.99 2.02
CA SER A 90 4.36 1.69 1.82
C SER A 90 4.42 0.77 3.05
N PRO A 91 4.51 1.23 4.32
CA PRO A 91 4.49 0.33 5.47
C PRO A 91 3.21 -0.52 5.57
N PHE A 92 2.07 -0.01 5.09
CA PHE A 92 0.81 -0.76 5.10
C PHE A 92 0.84 -1.88 4.06
N ASP A 93 0.98 -1.52 2.79
CA ASP A 93 0.87 -2.48 1.68
C ASP A 93 1.99 -3.54 1.73
N LEU A 94 3.22 -3.10 1.97
CA LEU A 94 4.36 -4.01 2.03
C LEU A 94 4.36 -4.85 3.30
N GLY A 95 3.84 -4.34 4.42
CA GLY A 95 3.62 -5.10 5.64
C GLY A 95 2.62 -6.25 5.44
N PHE A 96 1.51 -5.99 4.76
CA PHE A 96 0.54 -7.03 4.39
C PHE A 96 1.14 -8.04 3.39
N LEU A 97 1.84 -7.55 2.37
CA LEU A 97 2.51 -8.40 1.39
C LEU A 97 3.51 -9.35 2.06
N ALA A 98 4.38 -8.83 2.94
CA ALA A 98 5.36 -9.63 3.67
C ALA A 98 4.68 -10.66 4.60
N ALA A 99 3.60 -10.26 5.29
CA ALA A 99 2.84 -11.17 6.15
C ALA A 99 2.18 -12.31 5.36
N GLU A 100 1.60 -12.03 4.21
CA GLU A 100 1.03 -13.07 3.34
C GLU A 100 2.10 -14.00 2.78
N PHE A 101 3.27 -13.48 2.37
CA PHE A 101 4.39 -14.32 1.96
C PHE A 101 4.90 -15.21 3.11
N LYS A 102 4.99 -14.66 4.32
CA LYS A 102 5.39 -15.42 5.51
C LYS A 102 4.42 -16.58 5.80
N ARG A 103 3.10 -16.38 5.62
CA ARG A 103 2.09 -17.45 5.78
C ARG A 103 2.27 -18.61 4.80
N VAL A 104 2.88 -18.36 3.64
CA VAL A 104 3.19 -19.41 2.64
C VAL A 104 4.64 -19.90 2.70
N GLY A 105 5.34 -19.55 3.79
CA GLY A 105 6.72 -20.04 4.03
C GLY A 105 7.81 -19.28 3.27
N VAL A 106 7.51 -18.08 2.76
CA VAL A 106 8.47 -17.19 2.10
C VAL A 106 8.73 -15.98 3.00
N GLU A 107 9.95 -15.79 3.43
CA GLU A 107 10.33 -14.61 4.22
C GLU A 107 10.85 -13.52 3.31
N LEU A 108 10.17 -12.38 3.33
CA LEU A 108 10.64 -11.11 2.82
C LEU A 108 11.10 -10.28 4.02
N ASP A 109 12.34 -9.81 3.99
CA ASP A 109 12.79 -8.82 4.97
C ASP A 109 12.24 -7.45 4.55
N ASP A 110 11.08 -7.09 5.10
CA ASP A 110 10.37 -5.85 4.81
C ASP A 110 11.18 -4.60 5.19
N SER A 111 12.06 -4.70 6.20
CA SER A 111 12.94 -3.61 6.62
C SER A 111 14.08 -3.34 5.62
N ALA A 112 14.48 -4.34 4.83
CA ALA A 112 15.54 -4.26 3.84
C ALA A 112 15.00 -4.21 2.39
N LEU A 113 13.69 -4.34 2.18
CA LEU A 113 13.06 -4.25 0.87
C LEU A 113 13.34 -2.87 0.24
N PRO A 114 13.89 -2.84 -0.98
CA PRO A 114 14.02 -1.60 -1.73
C PRO A 114 12.64 -1.02 -2.02
N GLN A 115 12.32 0.10 -1.41
CA GLN A 115 10.98 0.67 -1.47
C GLN A 115 10.96 2.18 -1.65
N VAL A 116 9.83 2.68 -2.13
CA VAL A 116 9.50 4.10 -2.26
C VAL A 116 8.09 4.31 -1.72
N ASP A 117 7.95 5.26 -0.83
CA ASP A 117 6.66 5.76 -0.36
C ASP A 117 6.33 7.08 -1.06
N THR A 118 5.36 7.07 -1.98
CA THR A 118 4.96 8.29 -2.70
C THR A 118 4.33 9.32 -1.78
N ARG A 119 3.79 8.93 -0.62
CA ARG A 119 3.31 9.83 0.42
C ARG A 119 4.43 10.73 0.96
N LEU A 120 5.68 10.23 0.97
CA LEU A 120 6.85 10.97 1.41
C LEU A 120 7.60 11.68 0.27
N GLU A 121 7.54 11.11 -0.95
CA GLU A 121 8.27 11.68 -2.10
C GLU A 121 7.53 12.86 -2.75
N VAL A 122 6.20 12.80 -2.85
CA VAL A 122 5.42 13.86 -3.52
C VAL A 122 5.57 15.23 -2.83
N PRO A 123 5.49 15.34 -1.48
CA PRO A 123 5.70 16.64 -0.81
C PRO A 123 7.07 17.27 -1.03
N GLN A 124 8.06 16.49 -1.47
CA GLN A 124 9.39 17.00 -1.79
C GLN A 124 9.48 17.68 -3.16
N ILE A 125 8.46 17.54 -4.02
CA ILE A 125 8.44 18.09 -5.38
C ILE A 125 7.32 19.08 -5.62
N VAL A 126 6.28 19.10 -4.78
CA VAL A 126 5.13 20.01 -4.86
C VAL A 126 4.53 20.21 -3.47
N ASP A 127 3.97 21.40 -3.23
CA ASP A 127 3.20 21.66 -2.02
C ASP A 127 1.88 20.89 -2.06
N VAL A 128 1.57 20.17 -0.98
CA VAL A 128 0.34 19.40 -0.81
C VAL A 128 -0.45 19.89 0.40
N THR A 129 -1.77 19.82 0.34
CA THR A 129 -2.65 20.16 1.46
C THR A 129 -2.66 19.08 2.54
N SER A 130 -2.49 17.84 2.14
CA SER A 130 -2.24 16.69 3.02
C SER A 130 -1.49 15.61 2.25
N HIS A 131 -0.98 14.60 2.95
CA HIS A 131 -0.26 13.48 2.35
C HIS A 131 -1.19 12.34 1.91
N LYS A 132 -2.50 12.58 1.74
CA LYS A 132 -3.44 11.59 1.21
C LYS A 132 -3.27 11.45 -0.29
N LEU A 133 -3.55 10.25 -0.82
CA LEU A 133 -3.45 9.97 -2.25
C LEU A 133 -4.22 11.00 -3.09
N VAL A 134 -5.45 11.31 -2.71
CA VAL A 134 -6.31 12.28 -3.43
C VAL A 134 -5.71 13.69 -3.46
N ASP A 135 -5.06 14.14 -2.39
CA ASP A 135 -4.47 15.48 -2.32
C ASP A 135 -3.14 15.54 -3.09
N CYS A 136 -2.32 14.49 -3.00
CA CYS A 136 -1.13 14.34 -3.83
C CYS A 136 -1.47 14.31 -5.33
N CYS A 137 -2.51 13.55 -5.71
CA CYS A 137 -3.02 13.50 -7.07
C CYS A 137 -3.49 14.89 -7.53
N ARG A 138 -4.28 15.59 -6.73
CA ARG A 138 -4.76 16.93 -7.04
C ARG A 138 -3.61 17.92 -7.25
N ALA A 139 -2.59 17.88 -6.39
CA ALA A 139 -1.43 18.77 -6.47
C ALA A 139 -0.64 18.59 -7.77
N LEU A 140 -0.58 17.38 -8.30
CA LEU A 140 0.16 17.04 -9.53
C LEU A 140 -0.72 16.92 -10.78
N GLY A 141 -2.04 17.16 -10.67
CA GLY A 141 -2.97 17.05 -11.79
C GLY A 141 -3.18 15.61 -12.26
N VAL A 142 -2.99 14.63 -11.37
CA VAL A 142 -3.24 13.21 -11.62
C VAL A 142 -4.73 12.94 -11.41
N GLU A 143 -5.36 12.27 -12.35
CA GLU A 143 -6.75 11.85 -12.23
C GLU A 143 -6.84 10.57 -11.38
N LEU A 144 -7.59 10.64 -10.27
CA LEU A 144 -7.89 9.48 -9.43
C LEU A 144 -9.24 8.90 -9.86
N THR A 145 -9.21 7.87 -10.66
CA THR A 145 -10.41 7.15 -11.13
C THR A 145 -10.58 5.85 -10.35
N ASN A 146 -11.82 5.52 -9.99
CA ASN A 146 -12.14 4.33 -9.19
C ASN A 146 -11.35 4.28 -7.86
N ALA A 147 -11.35 5.38 -7.12
CA ALA A 147 -10.78 5.43 -5.78
C ALA A 147 -11.34 4.29 -4.91
N HIS A 148 -10.51 3.81 -3.97
CA HIS A 148 -10.83 2.64 -3.12
C HIS A 148 -11.00 1.32 -3.91
N THR A 149 -10.31 1.21 -5.04
CA THR A 149 -10.02 -0.07 -5.68
C THR A 149 -8.52 -0.21 -5.81
N ALA A 150 -7.97 -1.36 -5.49
CA ALA A 150 -6.51 -1.55 -5.55
C ALA A 150 -5.94 -1.12 -6.91
N LEU A 151 -6.60 -1.42 -8.03
CA LEU A 151 -6.10 -1.02 -9.35
C LEU A 151 -6.21 0.50 -9.60
N GLY A 152 -7.28 1.16 -9.13
CA GLY A 152 -7.47 2.61 -9.27
C GLY A 152 -6.37 3.37 -8.52
N ASP A 153 -6.13 3.00 -7.28
CA ASP A 153 -5.16 3.63 -6.40
C ASP A 153 -3.72 3.33 -6.85
N THR A 154 -3.43 2.09 -7.31
CA THR A 154 -2.13 1.73 -7.90
C THR A 154 -1.82 2.53 -9.18
N ARG A 155 -2.80 2.74 -10.07
CA ARG A 155 -2.64 3.56 -11.28
C ARG A 155 -2.32 5.02 -10.94
N ALA A 156 -3.03 5.59 -9.98
CA ALA A 156 -2.78 6.95 -9.52
C ALA A 156 -1.38 7.06 -8.89
N THR A 157 -1.02 6.13 -8.02
CA THR A 157 0.30 6.06 -7.38
C THR A 157 1.42 5.89 -8.41
N ALA A 158 1.21 5.11 -9.48
CA ALA A 158 2.17 4.98 -10.58
C ALA A 158 2.38 6.31 -11.32
N GLN A 159 1.32 7.09 -11.52
CA GLN A 159 1.45 8.42 -12.11
C GLN A 159 2.19 9.39 -11.17
N LEU A 160 1.94 9.35 -9.86
CA LEU A 160 2.71 10.11 -8.87
C LEU A 160 4.19 9.74 -8.92
N LEU A 161 4.51 8.45 -8.99
CA LEU A 161 5.88 7.96 -9.16
C LEU A 161 6.54 8.56 -10.42
N VAL A 162 5.84 8.59 -11.56
CA VAL A 162 6.36 9.18 -12.80
C VAL A 162 6.71 10.66 -12.62
N HIS A 163 5.90 11.43 -11.86
CA HIS A 163 6.24 12.82 -11.52
C HIS A 163 7.49 12.90 -10.64
N CYS A 164 7.63 12.03 -9.64
CA CYS A 164 8.83 11.97 -8.79
C CYS A 164 10.09 11.62 -9.61
N LEU A 165 10.00 10.65 -10.52
CA LEU A 165 11.11 10.27 -11.40
C LEU A 165 11.54 11.42 -12.33
N ARG A 166 10.58 12.17 -12.91
CA ARG A 166 10.87 13.35 -13.72
C ARG A 166 11.55 14.45 -12.92
N ALA A 167 11.08 14.70 -11.71
CA ALA A 167 11.70 15.68 -10.82
C ALA A 167 13.12 15.25 -10.42
N ALA A 168 13.34 13.96 -10.17
CA ALA A 168 14.67 13.42 -9.87
C ALA A 168 15.65 13.59 -11.02
N GLN A 169 15.21 13.49 -12.28
CA GLN A 169 16.09 13.71 -13.45
C GLN A 169 16.62 15.14 -13.55
N ALA A 170 15.93 16.11 -12.96
CA ALA A 170 16.36 17.51 -12.94
C ALA A 170 17.36 17.84 -11.81
N ASP A 171 17.56 16.94 -10.85
CA ASP A 171 18.44 17.08 -9.72
C ASP A 171 19.43 15.91 -9.64
N PRO A 172 20.75 16.15 -9.85
CA PRO A 172 21.74 15.08 -9.87
C PRO A 172 21.83 14.26 -8.59
N GLU A 173 21.60 14.89 -7.41
CA GLU A 173 21.65 14.19 -6.13
C GLU A 173 20.44 13.26 -5.98
N ARG A 174 19.24 13.73 -6.32
CA ARG A 174 18.05 12.88 -6.36
C ARG A 174 18.18 11.77 -7.39
N ALA A 175 18.67 12.06 -8.58
CA ALA A 175 18.92 11.06 -9.62
C ALA A 175 19.81 9.93 -9.11
N ARG A 176 20.88 10.26 -8.34
CA ARG A 176 21.77 9.30 -7.71
C ARG A 176 21.03 8.42 -6.69
N GLN A 177 20.22 9.03 -5.80
CA GLN A 177 19.46 8.31 -4.79
C GLN A 177 18.46 7.32 -5.45
N TRP A 178 17.79 7.72 -6.52
CA TRP A 178 16.88 6.83 -7.25
C TRP A 178 17.62 5.70 -7.94
N GLN A 179 18.82 5.97 -8.48
CA GLN A 179 19.68 4.93 -9.05
C GLN A 179 20.15 3.92 -7.99
N GLU A 180 20.53 4.38 -6.80
CA GLU A 180 20.93 3.53 -5.67
C GLU A 180 19.78 2.61 -5.24
N ARG A 181 18.52 3.07 -5.27
CA ARG A 181 17.34 2.23 -5.01
C ARG A 181 17.18 1.11 -6.03
N LEU A 182 17.40 1.41 -7.32
CA LEU A 182 17.35 0.39 -8.38
C LEU A 182 18.47 -0.64 -8.21
N GLU A 183 19.68 -0.21 -7.90
CA GLU A 183 20.80 -1.11 -7.62
C GLU A 183 20.55 -1.97 -6.37
N ALA A 184 19.95 -1.40 -5.33
CA ALA A 184 19.55 -2.14 -4.14
C ALA A 184 18.51 -3.22 -4.48
N ALA A 185 17.56 -2.95 -5.38
CA ALA A 185 16.55 -3.92 -5.81
C ALA A 185 17.15 -5.09 -6.61
N GLU A 186 18.12 -4.80 -7.46
CA GLU A 186 18.85 -5.86 -8.21
C GLU A 186 19.68 -6.75 -7.27
N ASN A 187 20.23 -6.18 -6.19
CA ASN A 187 21.10 -6.89 -5.23
C ASN A 187 20.34 -7.46 -4.02
N TYR A 188 19.06 -7.17 -3.86
CA TYR A 188 18.26 -7.72 -2.75
C TYR A 188 18.23 -9.26 -2.82
N PRO A 189 18.40 -9.97 -1.69
CA PRO A 189 18.42 -11.43 -1.68
C PRO A 189 16.99 -12.01 -1.79
N TRP A 190 16.39 -11.87 -2.94
CA TRP A 190 15.04 -12.34 -3.21
C TRP A 190 14.90 -13.83 -2.88
N PRO A 191 13.92 -14.23 -2.06
CA PRO A 191 13.71 -15.62 -1.69
C PRO A 191 13.34 -16.48 -2.91
N ALA A 192 13.50 -17.79 -2.77
CA ALA A 192 12.96 -18.72 -3.73
C ALA A 192 11.43 -18.70 -3.70
N PRO A 193 10.74 -18.90 -4.84
CA PRO A 193 9.29 -19.04 -4.84
C PRO A 193 8.84 -20.22 -4.01
N PRO A 194 7.64 -20.15 -3.38
CA PRO A 194 7.09 -21.32 -2.69
C PRO A 194 6.90 -22.48 -3.68
N PRO A 195 6.99 -23.73 -3.22
CA PRO A 195 6.91 -24.92 -4.07
C PRO A 195 5.47 -25.23 -4.52
N VAL A 196 4.80 -24.23 -5.09
CA VAL A 196 3.46 -24.32 -5.65
C VAL A 196 3.57 -24.04 -7.15
N VAL A 197 2.82 -24.78 -7.96
CA VAL A 197 2.78 -24.51 -9.41
C VAL A 197 2.22 -23.09 -9.61
N PRO A 198 2.97 -22.19 -10.25
CA PRO A 198 2.50 -20.84 -10.49
C PRO A 198 1.19 -20.89 -11.31
N VAL A 199 0.14 -20.30 -10.79
CA VAL A 199 -1.07 -20.03 -11.56
C VAL A 199 -1.00 -18.56 -11.91
N GLU A 200 -0.97 -18.24 -13.21
CA GLU A 200 -1.20 -16.88 -13.66
C GLU A 200 -2.62 -16.50 -13.24
N PRO A 201 -2.77 -15.60 -12.28
CA PRO A 201 -4.09 -15.31 -11.77
C PRO A 201 -4.88 -14.59 -12.86
N ARG A 202 -6.05 -15.11 -13.16
CA ARG A 202 -7.00 -14.39 -14.01
C ARG A 202 -7.37 -13.11 -13.29
N THR A 203 -7.34 -11.99 -14.00
CA THR A 203 -7.90 -10.72 -13.50
C THR A 203 -9.36 -10.94 -13.16
N LEU A 204 -9.67 -11.05 -11.88
CA LEU A 204 -11.04 -11.06 -11.38
C LEU A 204 -11.33 -9.61 -10.95
N ALA A 205 -11.99 -8.88 -11.86
CA ALA A 205 -12.44 -7.53 -11.56
C ALA A 205 -13.57 -7.56 -10.53
N ARG A 206 -13.67 -6.50 -9.74
CA ARG A 206 -14.84 -6.28 -8.87
C ARG A 206 -16.12 -6.28 -9.72
N PRO A 207 -17.25 -6.78 -9.20
CA PRO A 207 -18.55 -6.57 -9.83
C PRO A 207 -18.81 -5.08 -9.98
N GLN A 208 -19.15 -4.63 -11.19
CA GLN A 208 -19.53 -3.23 -11.41
C GLN A 208 -20.79 -2.91 -10.62
N GLY A 209 -20.75 -1.91 -9.74
CA GLY A 209 -21.93 -1.41 -9.01
C GLY A 209 -21.79 -1.30 -7.49
N SER A 210 -20.64 -1.56 -6.90
CA SER A 210 -20.44 -1.41 -5.43
C SER A 210 -19.92 -0.04 -5.00
N GLY A 211 -19.81 0.92 -5.89
CA GLY A 211 -19.34 2.27 -5.60
C GLY A 211 -20.50 3.25 -5.36
N GLU A 212 -21.41 2.97 -4.42
CA GLU A 212 -22.11 4.07 -3.77
C GLU A 212 -21.11 4.78 -2.87
N GLU A 213 -21.05 6.10 -2.99
CA GLU A 213 -20.32 7.00 -2.12
C GLU A 213 -20.78 6.77 -0.67
N GLN A 214 -20.19 5.78 -0.02
CA GLN A 214 -20.55 5.43 1.35
C GLN A 214 -19.74 6.30 2.30
N ASP A 215 -20.43 6.71 3.35
CA ASP A 215 -19.98 7.65 4.36
C ASP A 215 -18.67 7.19 5.03
N LEU A 216 -17.55 7.53 4.38
CA LEU A 216 -16.20 7.26 4.87
C LEU A 216 -15.95 7.90 6.24
N ASP A 217 -16.71 8.96 6.56
CA ASP A 217 -16.56 9.69 7.81
C ASP A 217 -17.17 8.92 8.98
N ALA A 218 -18.33 8.28 8.80
CA ALA A 218 -18.93 7.44 9.82
C ALA A 218 -18.07 6.20 10.17
N TRP A 219 -17.36 5.66 9.18
CA TRP A 219 -16.43 4.54 9.42
C TRP A 219 -15.19 4.97 10.20
N LYS A 220 -14.63 6.16 9.88
CA LYS A 220 -13.48 6.71 10.59
C LYS A 220 -13.80 6.99 12.05
N ASP A 221 -14.99 7.52 12.33
CA ASP A 221 -15.45 7.75 13.69
C ASP A 221 -15.55 6.43 14.47
N GLY A 222 -16.04 5.37 13.84
CA GLY A 222 -16.05 4.02 14.41
C GLY A 222 -14.66 3.44 14.65
N LEU A 223 -13.71 3.68 13.75
CA LEU A 223 -12.31 3.25 13.90
C LEU A 223 -11.62 4.00 15.04
N VAL A 224 -11.76 5.31 15.08
CA VAL A 224 -11.21 6.16 16.15
C VAL A 224 -11.71 5.70 17.52
N GLU A 225 -13.00 5.40 17.65
CA GLU A 225 -13.58 4.91 18.89
C GLU A 225 -13.08 3.51 19.26
N ALA A 226 -12.95 2.61 18.27
CA ALA A 226 -12.38 1.29 18.47
C ALA A 226 -10.91 1.37 18.93
N MET A 227 -10.11 2.26 18.32
CA MET A 227 -8.73 2.49 18.71
C MET A 227 -8.61 3.09 20.11
N ARG A 228 -9.47 4.04 20.49
CA ARG A 228 -9.53 4.58 21.86
C ARG A 228 -9.81 3.47 22.88
N THR A 229 -10.80 2.62 22.60
CA THR A 229 -11.13 1.48 23.46
C THR A 229 -9.95 0.49 23.59
N LEU A 230 -9.21 0.26 22.50
CA LEU A 230 -8.05 -0.61 22.51
C LEU A 230 -6.89 -0.03 23.35
N ILE A 231 -6.64 1.28 23.23
CA ILE A 231 -5.61 2.00 24.01
C ILE A 231 -5.91 1.91 25.51
N GLU A 232 -7.17 2.04 25.93
CA GLU A 232 -7.59 1.89 27.32
C GLU A 232 -7.35 0.47 27.88
N GLN A 233 -7.31 -0.55 27.01
CA GLN A 233 -7.08 -1.95 27.39
C GLN A 233 -5.60 -2.35 27.38
N ILE A 234 -4.73 -1.58 26.75
CA ILE A 234 -3.29 -1.86 26.69
C ILE A 234 -2.65 -1.30 27.97
N HIS A 235 -1.94 -2.16 28.72
CA HIS A 235 -1.07 -1.74 29.83
C HIS A 235 0.21 -1.10 29.29
N ALA A 236 0.06 0.02 28.60
CA ALA A 236 1.16 0.80 28.06
C ALA A 236 1.69 1.77 29.13
N THR A 237 2.95 2.18 29.02
CA THR A 237 3.51 3.27 29.80
C THR A 237 2.79 4.59 29.51
N ASP A 238 2.83 5.56 30.42
CA ASP A 238 2.19 6.87 30.23
C ASP A 238 2.63 7.56 28.93
N VAL A 239 3.87 7.36 28.48
CA VAL A 239 4.41 7.90 27.23
C VAL A 239 3.82 7.20 26.00
N GLU A 240 3.71 5.88 26.05
CA GLU A 240 3.09 5.10 24.95
C GLU A 240 1.59 5.41 24.83
N GLN A 241 0.90 5.62 25.95
CA GLN A 241 -0.51 6.04 25.95
C GLN A 241 -0.69 7.43 25.36
N GLN A 242 0.19 8.39 25.65
CA GLN A 242 0.16 9.73 25.07
C GLN A 242 0.45 9.70 23.55
N TYR A 243 1.43 8.91 23.14
CA TYR A 243 1.74 8.70 21.71
C TYR A 243 0.57 8.11 20.93
N LEU A 244 -0.04 7.04 21.47
CA LEU A 244 -1.19 6.39 20.85
C LEU A 244 -2.42 7.30 20.84
N ALA A 245 -2.65 8.10 21.89
CA ALA A 245 -3.74 9.07 21.93
C ALA A 245 -3.57 10.18 20.87
N ALA A 246 -2.35 10.73 20.72
CA ALA A 246 -2.05 11.72 19.69
C ALA A 246 -2.21 11.14 18.27
N LEU A 247 -1.83 9.88 18.06
CA LEU A 247 -2.02 9.19 16.80
C LEU A 247 -3.51 9.03 16.44
N VAL A 248 -4.34 8.69 17.43
CA VAL A 248 -5.79 8.54 17.25
C VAL A 248 -6.45 9.88 16.96
N GLU A 249 -6.05 10.96 17.66
CA GLU A 249 -6.57 12.31 17.40
C GLU A 249 -6.16 12.82 16.02
N SER A 250 -4.92 12.59 15.59
CA SER A 250 -4.47 12.96 14.23
C SER A 250 -5.20 12.19 13.12
N LEU A 251 -5.66 10.97 13.41
CA LEU A 251 -6.52 10.20 12.52
C LEU A 251 -7.95 10.73 12.49
N ALA A 252 -8.44 11.23 13.63
CA ALA A 252 -9.81 11.75 13.78
C ALA A 252 -10.00 13.10 13.07
N ASP A 253 -9.08 14.04 13.25
CA ASP A 253 -9.19 15.41 12.71
C ASP A 253 -8.47 15.58 11.36
N ARG A 254 -7.74 14.57 10.91
CA ARG A 254 -6.99 14.53 9.63
C ARG A 254 -5.83 15.54 9.56
N THR A 255 -5.42 16.09 10.68
CA THR A 255 -4.30 17.02 10.77
C THR A 255 -3.34 16.56 11.86
N ILE A 256 -2.04 16.61 11.59
CA ILE A 256 -1.03 16.48 12.65
C ILE A 256 -0.71 17.89 13.11
N THR A 257 -1.10 18.23 14.32
CA THR A 257 -0.78 19.54 14.90
C THR A 257 0.69 19.58 15.34
N THR A 258 1.21 20.79 15.57
CA THR A 258 2.59 20.99 16.04
C THR A 258 2.83 20.31 17.40
N ASP A 259 1.81 20.25 18.25
CA ASP A 259 1.89 19.63 19.56
C ASP A 259 1.92 18.08 19.46
N GLU A 260 1.15 17.51 18.52
CA GLU A 260 1.15 16.06 18.24
C GLU A 260 2.46 15.61 17.58
N THR A 261 3.07 16.45 16.73
CA THR A 261 4.39 16.19 16.15
C THR A 261 5.45 16.12 17.25
N ALA A 262 5.39 16.99 18.26
CA ALA A 262 6.35 16.98 19.37
C ALA A 262 6.26 15.72 20.24
N VAL A 263 5.07 15.11 20.34
CA VAL A 263 4.85 13.83 21.06
C VAL A 263 5.34 12.63 20.23
N ILE A 264 5.25 12.71 18.91
CA ILE A 264 5.69 11.63 18.00
C ILE A 264 7.23 11.58 17.88
N GLU A 265 7.93 12.71 18.07
CA GLU A 265 9.39 12.81 17.97
C GLU A 265 10.15 12.53 19.29
N THR A 266 9.44 12.24 20.39
CA THR A 266 10.05 11.96 21.72
C THR A 266 10.04 10.47 22.02
#